data_9b0abfe8a8849166ac1176259476449f
#
_entry.id   9b0abfe8a8849166ac1176259476449f
#
_cell.length_a   1.000
_cell.length_b   1.000
_cell.length_c   1.000
_cell.angle_alpha   90.00
_cell.angle_beta   90.00
_cell.angle_gamma   90.00
#
_symmetry.space_group_name_H-M   'P 1'
#
loop_
_entity.id
_entity.type
_entity.pdbx_description
1 polymer ?
#
loop_
_entity_poly.entity_id
_entity_poly.type
_entity_poly.pdbx_seq_one_letter_code
_entity_poly.pdbx_strand_id
1 'polypeptide(L)'
;LITAIADACKRSEQQNPGMSEEQKETLLGKVVDKVMSNYKETHGSLKGFNREGKDVTHIDVNDERTAELLEKACKKSHIPVDMKKVTRADGSITHTAFCEVKSIDQMAALLKMASEQVLEEQKEMTKTLVLYDDKGKEVMSADFVNNGEINMDDVETLSRFSTRFEIKDHKNEVLESGSITPNAKEEIKEAARKHNPKKDKSLTERIKDKKSYKVI
;
A
#
# COMPACT_ATOMS: atom_id res chain seq x y z
N LEU A 1 6.61 -23.00 -21.63
CA LEU A 1 5.49 -22.04 -21.68
C LEU A 1 5.00 -21.86 -23.12
N ILE A 2 5.86 -21.47 -24.06
CA ILE A 2 5.51 -21.27 -25.48
C ILE A 2 4.86 -22.51 -26.08
N THR A 3 5.43 -23.70 -25.83
CA THR A 3 4.88 -24.97 -26.26
C THR A 3 3.49 -25.24 -25.67
N ALA A 4 3.31 -24.97 -24.38
CA ALA A 4 2.03 -25.14 -23.71
C ALA A 4 0.93 -24.22 -24.25
N ILE A 5 1.29 -22.98 -24.58
CA ILE A 5 0.39 -22.02 -25.24
C ILE A 5 0.02 -22.55 -26.63
N ALA A 6 1.01 -22.93 -27.44
CA ALA A 6 0.77 -23.44 -28.79
C ALA A 6 -0.14 -24.67 -28.81
N ASP A 7 0.06 -25.61 -27.89
CA ASP A 7 -0.76 -26.82 -27.77
C ASP A 7 -2.18 -26.52 -27.28
N ALA A 8 -2.34 -25.54 -26.40
CA ALA A 8 -3.65 -25.10 -25.92
C ALA A 8 -4.43 -24.37 -27.04
N CYS A 9 -3.76 -23.54 -27.82
CA CYS A 9 -4.35 -22.87 -28.98
C CYS A 9 -4.83 -23.88 -30.05
N LYS A 10 -3.95 -24.83 -30.43
CA LYS A 10 -4.31 -25.90 -31.40
C LYS A 10 -5.53 -26.71 -30.94
N ARG A 11 -5.58 -27.09 -29.66
CA ARG A 11 -6.74 -27.81 -29.09
C ARG A 11 -8.01 -26.99 -29.14
N SER A 12 -7.91 -25.68 -28.84
CA SER A 12 -9.06 -24.77 -28.87
C SER A 12 -9.61 -24.59 -30.29
N GLU A 13 -8.76 -24.49 -31.30
CA GLU A 13 -9.15 -24.41 -32.72
C GLU A 13 -9.84 -25.69 -33.19
N GLN A 14 -9.31 -26.85 -32.80
CA GLN A 14 -9.89 -28.15 -33.14
C GLN A 14 -11.30 -28.37 -32.52
N GLN A 15 -11.54 -27.81 -31.34
CA GLN A 15 -12.80 -27.92 -30.64
C GLN A 15 -13.89 -26.98 -31.13
N ASN A 16 -13.50 -25.95 -31.89
CA ASN A 16 -14.41 -24.90 -32.35
C ASN A 16 -14.28 -24.66 -33.87
N PRO A 17 -14.53 -25.66 -34.72
CA PRO A 17 -14.50 -25.50 -36.15
C PRO A 17 -15.67 -24.60 -36.61
N GLY A 18 -15.42 -23.58 -37.38
CA GLY A 18 -16.46 -22.69 -37.94
C GLY A 18 -16.59 -21.32 -37.25
N MET A 19 -15.73 -20.97 -36.34
CA MET A 19 -15.70 -19.61 -35.78
C MET A 19 -15.15 -18.58 -36.80
N SER A 20 -15.67 -17.34 -36.72
CA SER A 20 -15.11 -16.22 -37.47
C SER A 20 -13.69 -15.88 -36.93
N GLU A 21 -12.86 -15.19 -37.74
CA GLU A 21 -11.50 -14.80 -37.33
C GLU A 21 -11.52 -13.94 -36.05
N GLU A 22 -12.46 -13.04 -35.90
CA GLU A 22 -12.61 -12.19 -34.70
C GLU A 22 -12.97 -13.01 -33.45
N GLN A 23 -13.82 -14.03 -33.60
CA GLN A 23 -14.13 -14.98 -32.53
C GLN A 23 -12.94 -15.84 -32.14
N LYS A 24 -12.12 -16.25 -33.12
CA LYS A 24 -10.88 -17.01 -32.88
C LYS A 24 -9.86 -16.16 -32.12
N GLU A 25 -9.64 -14.90 -32.49
CA GLU A 25 -8.73 -13.99 -31.78
C GLU A 25 -9.16 -13.81 -30.30
N THR A 26 -10.46 -13.59 -30.08
CA THR A 26 -11.00 -13.46 -28.71
C THR A 26 -10.83 -14.76 -27.90
N LEU A 27 -11.04 -15.91 -28.51
CA LEU A 27 -10.87 -17.21 -27.87
C LEU A 27 -9.39 -17.50 -27.56
N LEU A 28 -8.49 -17.22 -28.51
CA LEU A 28 -7.05 -17.36 -28.33
C LEU A 28 -6.54 -16.48 -27.18
N GLY A 29 -7.00 -15.22 -27.09
CA GLY A 29 -6.67 -14.32 -25.97
C GLY A 29 -7.03 -14.96 -24.62
N LYS A 30 -8.26 -15.48 -24.48
CA LYS A 30 -8.72 -16.17 -23.26
C LYS A 30 -7.91 -17.44 -22.94
N VAL A 31 -7.52 -18.20 -23.95
CA VAL A 31 -6.70 -19.42 -23.79
C VAL A 31 -5.30 -19.04 -23.32
N VAL A 32 -4.68 -18.02 -23.92
CA VAL A 32 -3.36 -17.51 -23.53
C VAL A 32 -3.40 -17.00 -22.08
N ASP A 33 -4.40 -16.19 -21.72
CA ASP A 33 -4.56 -15.68 -20.38
C ASP A 33 -4.70 -16.78 -19.34
N LYS A 34 -5.49 -17.81 -19.65
CA LYS A 34 -5.68 -18.99 -18.78
C LYS A 34 -4.40 -19.79 -18.61
N VAL A 35 -3.65 -20.03 -19.69
CA VAL A 35 -2.35 -20.75 -19.63
C VAL A 35 -1.33 -19.92 -18.85
N MET A 36 -1.29 -18.61 -19.06
CA MET A 36 -0.41 -17.71 -18.33
C MET A 36 -0.75 -17.62 -16.85
N SER A 37 -2.04 -17.58 -16.50
CA SER A 37 -2.50 -17.60 -15.11
C SER A 37 -2.09 -18.90 -14.42
N ASN A 38 -2.38 -20.05 -15.02
CA ASN A 38 -1.98 -21.37 -14.49
C ASN A 38 -0.44 -21.50 -14.38
N TYR A 39 0.30 -20.94 -15.34
CA TYR A 39 1.77 -20.94 -15.29
C TYR A 39 2.27 -20.13 -14.10
N LYS A 40 1.71 -18.94 -13.84
CA LYS A 40 2.05 -18.11 -12.67
C LYS A 40 1.72 -18.83 -11.36
N GLU A 41 0.54 -19.45 -11.24
CA GLU A 41 0.15 -20.22 -10.05
C GLU A 41 1.07 -21.41 -9.79
N THR A 42 1.55 -22.06 -10.84
CA THR A 42 2.36 -23.28 -10.68
C THR A 42 3.85 -23.02 -10.52
N HIS A 43 4.37 -21.93 -11.07
CA HIS A 43 5.83 -21.64 -11.09
C HIS A 43 6.24 -20.57 -10.08
N GLY A 44 5.34 -19.67 -9.70
CA GLY A 44 5.56 -18.64 -8.67
C GLY A 44 4.98 -18.99 -7.31
N SER A 45 4.47 -20.21 -7.09
CA SER A 45 3.93 -20.66 -5.81
C SER A 45 4.94 -21.54 -5.07
N LEU A 46 4.82 -21.62 -3.74
CA LEU A 46 5.61 -22.52 -2.92
C LEU A 46 5.51 -23.99 -3.40
N LYS A 47 4.33 -24.43 -3.84
CA LYS A 47 4.13 -25.74 -4.46
C LYS A 47 4.90 -25.88 -5.78
N GLY A 48 4.94 -24.81 -6.58
CA GLY A 48 5.69 -24.77 -7.82
C GLY A 48 7.19 -24.88 -7.58
N PHE A 49 7.73 -24.11 -6.65
CA PHE A 49 9.13 -24.15 -6.26
C PHE A 49 9.55 -25.56 -5.81
N ASN A 50 8.79 -26.17 -4.89
CA ASN A 50 9.07 -27.52 -4.40
C ASN A 50 9.01 -28.57 -5.51
N ARG A 51 8.05 -28.48 -6.45
CA ARG A 51 7.94 -29.41 -7.58
C ARG A 51 9.12 -29.29 -8.54
N GLU A 52 9.67 -28.08 -8.69
CA GLU A 52 10.83 -27.82 -9.55
C GLU A 52 12.17 -28.08 -8.83
N GLY A 53 12.15 -28.55 -7.58
CA GLY A 53 13.33 -28.82 -6.77
C GLY A 53 14.18 -27.58 -6.48
N LYS A 54 13.53 -26.41 -6.38
CA LYS A 54 14.22 -25.16 -6.10
C LYS A 54 14.43 -24.98 -4.61
N ASP A 55 15.60 -24.47 -4.24
CA ASP A 55 15.86 -24.04 -2.87
C ASP A 55 15.04 -22.81 -2.56
N VAL A 56 14.20 -22.90 -1.52
CA VAL A 56 13.25 -21.88 -1.12
C VAL A 56 13.65 -21.27 0.21
N THR A 57 13.54 -19.97 0.30
CA THR A 57 13.66 -19.19 1.54
C THR A 57 12.46 -18.26 1.70
N HIS A 58 12.39 -17.54 2.81
CA HIS A 58 11.31 -16.60 3.07
C HIS A 58 11.78 -15.34 3.78
N ILE A 59 10.98 -14.30 3.66
CA ILE A 59 11.11 -13.05 4.40
C ILE A 59 9.74 -12.73 5.02
N ASP A 60 9.72 -12.39 6.30
CA ASP A 60 8.51 -11.92 6.97
C ASP A 60 8.35 -10.41 6.81
N VAL A 61 7.13 -10.00 6.52
CA VAL A 61 6.72 -8.61 6.35
C VAL A 61 5.57 -8.33 7.30
N ASN A 62 5.78 -7.44 8.27
CA ASN A 62 4.81 -7.20 9.35
C ASN A 62 3.67 -6.23 8.97
N ASP A 63 3.83 -5.48 7.89
CA ASP A 63 2.89 -4.48 7.44
C ASP A 63 2.25 -4.88 6.11
N GLU A 64 0.91 -4.84 6.04
CA GLU A 64 0.14 -5.24 4.86
C GLU A 64 0.46 -4.37 3.64
N ARG A 65 0.66 -3.08 3.84
CA ARG A 65 0.98 -2.15 2.76
C ARG A 65 2.35 -2.42 2.16
N THR A 66 3.35 -2.68 3.02
CA THR A 66 4.70 -3.08 2.58
C THR A 66 4.65 -4.41 1.80
N ALA A 67 3.84 -5.38 2.27
CA ALA A 67 3.66 -6.65 1.58
C ALA A 67 3.06 -6.48 0.17
N GLU A 68 2.03 -5.63 0.03
CA GLU A 68 1.44 -5.30 -1.27
C GLU A 68 2.45 -4.65 -2.24
N LEU A 69 3.24 -3.69 -1.74
CA LEU A 69 4.25 -3.02 -2.56
C LEU A 69 5.36 -3.96 -2.96
N LEU A 70 5.82 -4.81 -2.03
CA LEU A 70 6.82 -5.84 -2.32
C LEU A 70 6.32 -6.80 -3.39
N GLU A 71 5.10 -7.31 -3.27
CA GLU A 71 4.52 -8.21 -4.28
C GLU A 71 4.46 -7.57 -5.67
N LYS A 72 4.05 -6.30 -5.73
CA LYS A 72 4.02 -5.52 -6.98
C LYS A 72 5.42 -5.32 -7.56
N ALA A 73 6.41 -5.00 -6.72
CA ALA A 73 7.79 -4.81 -7.13
C ALA A 73 8.41 -6.11 -7.67
N CYS A 74 8.16 -7.25 -6.98
CA CYS A 74 8.59 -8.57 -7.44
C CYS A 74 7.98 -8.93 -8.80
N LYS A 75 6.69 -8.68 -9.00
CA LYS A 75 6.01 -8.91 -10.29
C LYS A 75 6.64 -8.07 -11.40
N LYS A 76 6.94 -6.79 -11.13
CA LYS A 76 7.58 -5.88 -12.08
C LYS A 76 9.01 -6.31 -12.45
N SER A 77 9.74 -6.82 -11.47
CA SER A 77 11.13 -7.30 -11.64
C SER A 77 11.21 -8.76 -12.09
N HIS A 78 10.08 -9.40 -12.40
CA HIS A 78 9.99 -10.81 -12.79
C HIS A 78 10.59 -11.79 -11.78
N ILE A 79 10.58 -11.43 -10.49
CA ILE A 79 11.00 -12.31 -9.39
C ILE A 79 9.78 -13.12 -8.96
N PRO A 80 9.82 -14.46 -9.08
CA PRO A 80 8.76 -15.32 -8.58
C PRO A 80 8.66 -15.23 -7.05
N VAL A 81 7.48 -14.90 -6.55
CA VAL A 81 7.20 -14.80 -5.11
C VAL A 81 5.82 -15.37 -4.81
N ASP A 82 5.71 -16.10 -3.70
CA ASP A 82 4.45 -16.58 -3.13
C ASP A 82 4.22 -15.86 -1.80
N MET A 83 3.29 -14.91 -1.77
CA MET A 83 2.94 -14.16 -0.57
C MET A 83 1.85 -14.89 0.21
N LYS A 84 2.10 -15.23 1.46
CA LYS A 84 1.15 -15.88 2.37
C LYS A 84 0.83 -14.97 3.55
N LYS A 85 -0.45 -14.84 3.86
CA LYS A 85 -0.93 -14.19 5.07
C LYS A 85 -0.99 -15.24 6.18
N VAL A 86 -0.26 -14.99 7.26
CA VAL A 86 -0.15 -15.91 8.40
C VAL A 86 -0.71 -15.21 9.63
N THR A 87 -1.69 -15.82 10.29
CA THR A 87 -2.18 -15.35 11.59
C THR A 87 -1.40 -16.07 12.69
N ARG A 88 -0.71 -15.33 13.54
CA ARG A 88 0.04 -15.85 14.67
C ARG A 88 -0.88 -16.22 15.83
N ALA A 89 -0.37 -16.96 16.80
CA ALA A 89 -1.14 -17.40 17.98
C ALA A 89 -1.67 -16.24 18.84
N ASP A 90 -1.02 -15.08 18.81
CA ASP A 90 -1.42 -13.84 19.48
C ASP A 90 -2.49 -13.05 18.70
N GLY A 91 -2.95 -13.56 17.56
CA GLY A 91 -3.90 -12.88 16.67
C GLY A 91 -3.28 -11.87 15.73
N SER A 92 -1.97 -11.60 15.83
CA SER A 92 -1.28 -10.72 14.88
C SER A 92 -1.19 -11.34 13.49
N ILE A 93 -1.21 -10.48 12.47
CA ILE A 93 -1.12 -10.90 11.08
C ILE A 93 0.28 -10.55 10.56
N THR A 94 0.95 -11.53 10.00
CA THR A 94 2.23 -11.37 9.31
C THR A 94 2.08 -11.85 7.88
N HIS A 95 2.76 -11.21 6.95
CA HIS A 95 2.86 -11.65 5.57
C HIS A 95 4.22 -12.32 5.39
N THR A 96 4.25 -13.52 4.85
CA THR A 96 5.48 -14.26 4.56
C THR A 96 5.66 -14.38 3.06
N ALA A 97 6.74 -13.83 2.54
CA ALA A 97 7.11 -13.87 1.13
C ALA A 97 8.09 -15.01 0.88
N PHE A 98 7.67 -16.07 0.18
CA PHE A 98 8.51 -17.19 -0.21
C PHE A 98 9.13 -16.91 -1.59
N CYS A 99 10.43 -17.12 -1.73
CA CYS A 99 11.16 -16.95 -2.99
C CYS A 99 12.29 -17.97 -3.12
N GLU A 100 12.88 -18.08 -4.31
CA GLU A 100 14.11 -18.85 -4.50
C GLU A 100 15.27 -18.21 -3.75
N VAL A 101 16.16 -19.02 -3.14
CA VAL A 101 17.34 -18.56 -2.38
C VAL A 101 18.21 -17.62 -3.21
N LYS A 102 18.39 -17.91 -4.51
CA LYS A 102 19.16 -17.04 -5.42
C LYS A 102 18.60 -15.62 -5.60
N SER A 103 17.33 -15.41 -5.27
CA SER A 103 16.64 -14.11 -5.40
C SER A 103 16.56 -13.34 -4.08
N ILE A 104 17.12 -13.86 -2.98
CA ILE A 104 16.97 -13.29 -1.65
C ILE A 104 17.52 -11.87 -1.53
N ASP A 105 18.67 -11.59 -2.12
CA ASP A 105 19.28 -10.26 -2.07
C ASP A 105 18.44 -9.22 -2.83
N GLN A 106 17.90 -9.63 -3.98
CA GLN A 106 16.98 -8.78 -4.76
C GLN A 106 15.67 -8.53 -3.99
N MET A 107 15.13 -9.57 -3.35
CA MET A 107 13.96 -9.46 -2.50
C MET A 107 14.20 -8.51 -1.32
N ALA A 108 15.35 -8.62 -0.65
CA ALA A 108 15.72 -7.72 0.46
C ALA A 108 15.82 -6.26 -0.01
N ALA A 109 16.40 -6.01 -1.17
CA ALA A 109 16.46 -4.67 -1.76
C ALA A 109 15.05 -4.13 -2.08
N LEU A 110 14.19 -4.93 -2.68
CA LEU A 110 12.80 -4.54 -2.98
C LEU A 110 11.97 -4.32 -1.72
N LEU A 111 12.18 -5.11 -0.66
CA LEU A 111 11.53 -4.92 0.63
C LEU A 111 11.94 -3.58 1.26
N LYS A 112 13.23 -3.25 1.21
CA LYS A 112 13.73 -1.96 1.70
C LYS A 112 13.05 -0.81 0.95
N MET A 113 12.99 -0.85 -0.36
CA MET A 113 12.31 0.18 -1.17
C MET A 113 10.82 0.27 -0.84
N ALA A 114 10.13 -0.86 -0.67
CA ALA A 114 8.73 -0.89 -0.30
C ALA A 114 8.49 -0.26 1.09
N SER A 115 9.35 -0.56 2.06
CA SER A 115 9.28 0.02 3.42
C SER A 115 9.56 1.52 3.41
N GLU A 116 10.55 1.98 2.65
CA GLU A 116 10.85 3.40 2.49
C GLU A 116 9.67 4.15 1.86
N GLN A 117 9.03 3.55 0.86
CA GLN A 117 7.84 4.13 0.24
C GLN A 117 6.67 4.23 1.22
N VAL A 118 6.43 3.21 2.06
CA VAL A 118 5.37 3.26 3.08
C VAL A 118 5.66 4.36 4.11
N LEU A 119 6.91 4.50 4.54
CA LEU A 119 7.31 5.57 5.46
C LEU A 119 7.07 6.96 4.86
N GLU A 120 7.35 7.13 3.58
CA GLU A 120 7.13 8.40 2.89
C GLU A 120 5.62 8.68 2.72
N GLU A 121 4.83 7.66 2.35
CA GLU A 121 3.37 7.75 2.33
C GLU A 121 2.80 8.14 3.71
N GLN A 122 3.34 7.58 4.80
CA GLN A 122 2.94 7.94 6.17
C GLN A 122 3.30 9.37 6.53
N LYS A 123 4.51 9.82 6.20
CA LYS A 123 4.93 11.22 6.41
C LYS A 123 4.02 12.20 5.66
N GLU A 124 3.73 11.94 4.38
CA GLU A 124 2.83 12.78 3.60
C GLU A 124 1.43 12.89 4.22
N MET A 125 0.98 11.85 4.92
CA MET A 125 -0.31 11.83 5.59
C MET A 125 -0.29 12.45 6.98
N THR A 126 0.89 12.66 7.57
CA THR A 126 1.04 13.27 8.89
C THR A 126 0.69 14.76 8.81
N LYS A 127 -0.12 15.21 9.76
CA LYS A 127 -0.45 16.60 10.00
C LYS A 127 -0.03 16.96 11.42
N THR A 128 0.31 18.21 11.64
CA THR A 128 0.74 18.71 12.94
C THR A 128 -0.18 19.82 13.39
N LEU A 129 -0.80 19.67 14.57
CA LEU A 129 -1.48 20.77 15.25
C LEU A 129 -0.46 21.53 16.09
N VAL A 130 -0.37 22.83 15.90
CA VAL A 130 0.50 23.71 16.68
C VAL A 130 -0.35 24.78 17.35
N LEU A 131 -0.15 24.98 18.65
CA LEU A 131 -0.79 26.05 19.44
C LEU A 131 0.23 27.12 19.78
N TYR A 132 -0.16 28.39 19.68
CA TYR A 132 0.68 29.54 19.95
C TYR A 132 0.10 30.44 21.02
N ASP A 133 0.95 31.04 21.86
CA ASP A 133 0.59 32.10 22.82
C ASP A 133 0.38 33.45 22.14
N ASP A 134 0.08 34.44 22.93
CA ASP A 134 -0.11 35.84 22.50
C ASP A 134 1.15 36.49 21.93
N LYS A 135 2.32 35.95 22.22
CA LYS A 135 3.64 36.39 21.71
C LYS A 135 4.07 35.62 20.47
N GLY A 136 3.26 34.69 19.99
CA GLY A 136 3.56 33.85 18.85
C GLY A 136 4.55 32.70 19.15
N LYS A 137 4.77 32.40 20.44
CA LYS A 137 5.61 31.28 20.86
C LYS A 137 4.76 30.00 20.85
N GLU A 138 5.33 28.92 20.36
CA GLU A 138 4.74 27.59 20.41
C GLU A 138 4.53 27.11 21.86
N VAL A 139 3.31 26.74 22.18
CA VAL A 139 2.90 26.18 23.48
C VAL A 139 2.79 24.67 23.41
N MET A 140 2.33 24.15 22.25
CA MET A 140 2.10 22.74 22.01
C MET A 140 2.31 22.43 20.54
N SER A 141 2.88 21.24 20.26
CA SER A 141 2.89 20.63 18.95
C SER A 141 2.48 19.17 19.07
N ALA A 142 1.53 18.72 18.27
CA ALA A 142 1.06 17.35 18.27
C ALA A 142 0.82 16.86 16.86
N ASP A 143 1.51 15.77 16.50
CA ASP A 143 1.30 15.10 15.23
C ASP A 143 0.04 14.23 15.26
N PHE A 144 -0.73 14.29 14.20
CA PHE A 144 -1.84 13.37 13.98
C PHE A 144 -1.78 12.79 12.57
N VAL A 145 -1.95 11.49 12.51
CA VAL A 145 -2.00 10.71 11.28
C VAL A 145 -3.44 10.29 11.05
N ASN A 146 -3.78 9.88 9.87
CA ASN A 146 -5.10 9.48 9.38
C ASN A 146 -6.05 8.76 10.36
N ASN A 147 -5.53 8.18 11.44
CA ASN A 147 -6.28 7.53 12.51
C ASN A 147 -5.83 7.98 13.90
N GLY A 148 -4.88 8.92 14.02
CA GLY A 148 -4.45 9.48 15.29
C GLY A 148 -5.49 10.47 15.78
N GLU A 149 -6.14 10.16 16.88
CA GLU A 149 -6.91 11.14 17.60
C GLU A 149 -5.92 12.06 18.30
N ILE A 150 -6.03 13.37 18.04
CA ILE A 150 -5.36 14.36 18.88
C ILE A 150 -5.94 14.18 20.29
N ASN A 151 -5.06 14.10 21.30
CA ASN A 151 -5.54 14.09 22.68
C ASN A 151 -6.22 15.44 23.00
N MET A 152 -7.55 15.44 22.92
CA MET A 152 -8.34 16.66 23.08
C MET A 152 -8.31 17.19 24.51
N ASP A 153 -7.94 16.38 25.50
CA ASP A 153 -7.81 16.82 26.90
C ASP A 153 -6.55 17.68 27.07
N ASP A 154 -5.46 17.29 26.40
CA ASP A 154 -4.24 18.13 26.34
C ASP A 154 -4.50 19.42 25.59
N VAL A 155 -5.22 19.37 24.46
CA VAL A 155 -5.63 20.54 23.69
C VAL A 155 -6.47 21.49 24.56
N GLU A 156 -7.45 20.98 25.31
CA GLU A 156 -8.29 21.79 26.19
C GLU A 156 -7.48 22.48 27.30
N THR A 157 -6.54 21.75 27.89
CA THR A 157 -5.68 22.27 28.95
C THR A 157 -4.75 23.36 28.41
N LEU A 158 -4.13 23.13 27.28
CA LEU A 158 -3.13 24.06 26.71
C LEU A 158 -3.74 25.20 25.91
N SER A 159 -4.96 25.06 25.39
CA SER A 159 -5.69 26.13 24.73
C SER A 159 -5.97 27.33 25.65
N ARG A 160 -6.01 27.13 26.99
CA ARG A 160 -6.13 28.20 27.96
C ARG A 160 -4.94 29.17 27.97
N PHE A 161 -3.80 28.71 27.48
CA PHE A 161 -2.55 29.49 27.40
C PHE A 161 -2.23 29.91 25.97
N SER A 162 -3.11 29.64 25.02
CA SER A 162 -2.89 29.84 23.61
C SER A 162 -3.95 30.79 23.04
N THR A 163 -3.57 31.56 22.02
CA THR A 163 -4.44 32.50 21.35
C THR A 163 -4.74 32.14 19.91
N ARG A 164 -3.93 31.27 19.33
CA ARG A 164 -4.00 30.86 17.93
C ARG A 164 -3.61 29.39 17.78
N PHE A 165 -4.21 28.72 16.79
CA PHE A 165 -3.77 27.40 16.32
C PHE A 165 -3.42 27.41 14.85
N GLU A 166 -2.57 26.48 14.44
CA GLU A 166 -2.27 26.15 13.04
C GLU A 166 -2.29 24.65 12.86
N ILE A 167 -2.82 24.20 11.72
CA ILE A 167 -2.67 22.83 11.24
C ILE A 167 -1.69 22.88 10.07
N LYS A 168 -0.60 22.14 10.16
CA LYS A 168 0.47 22.11 9.17
C LYS A 168 0.56 20.73 8.52
N ASP A 169 1.03 20.68 7.28
CA ASP A 169 1.41 19.44 6.63
C ASP A 169 2.84 19.02 7.02
N HIS A 170 3.29 17.87 6.45
CA HIS A 170 4.63 17.35 6.66
C HIS A 170 5.76 18.27 6.15
N LYS A 171 5.45 19.30 5.35
CA LYS A 171 6.40 20.33 4.88
C LYS A 171 6.37 21.60 5.72
N ASN A 172 5.62 21.59 6.83
CA ASN A 172 5.33 22.74 7.65
C ASN A 172 4.53 23.86 6.93
N GLU A 173 3.85 23.55 5.82
CA GLU A 173 2.94 24.47 5.18
C GLU A 173 1.63 24.55 5.97
N VAL A 174 1.16 25.78 6.24
CA VAL A 174 -0.06 25.99 7.01
C VAL A 174 -1.27 25.63 6.13
N LEU A 175 -2.01 24.61 6.52
CA LEU A 175 -3.23 24.17 5.87
C LEU A 175 -4.46 24.90 6.38
N GLU A 176 -4.48 25.18 7.67
CA GLU A 176 -5.56 25.89 8.35
C GLU A 176 -5.02 26.61 9.58
N SER A 177 -5.57 27.77 9.89
CA SER A 177 -5.24 28.52 11.10
C SER A 177 -6.49 29.21 11.64
N GLY A 178 -6.53 29.42 12.96
CA GLY A 178 -7.63 30.09 13.62
C GLY A 178 -7.23 30.67 14.96
N SER A 179 -8.08 31.58 15.45
CA SER A 179 -7.95 32.12 16.80
C SER A 179 -8.62 31.16 17.78
N ILE A 180 -8.05 31.06 18.98
CA ILE A 180 -8.62 30.22 20.05
C ILE A 180 -9.72 31.02 20.76
N THR A 181 -10.94 30.53 20.63
CA THR A 181 -12.15 31.07 21.28
C THR A 181 -12.56 30.17 22.44
N PRO A 182 -13.54 30.53 23.28
CA PRO A 182 -14.10 29.63 24.28
C PRO A 182 -14.62 28.28 23.72
N ASN A 183 -14.91 28.23 22.41
CA ASN A 183 -15.33 27.01 21.69
C ASN A 183 -14.19 26.35 20.92
N ALA A 184 -12.93 26.72 21.18
CA ALA A 184 -11.75 26.29 20.45
C ALA A 184 -11.65 24.77 20.31
N LYS A 185 -12.09 24.01 21.30
CA LYS A 185 -12.08 22.53 21.27
C LYS A 185 -12.86 22.00 20.05
N GLU A 186 -14.06 22.53 19.83
CA GLU A 186 -14.89 22.07 18.70
C GLU A 186 -14.34 22.60 17.36
N GLU A 187 -13.83 23.83 17.32
CA GLU A 187 -13.23 24.40 16.12
C GLU A 187 -11.97 23.64 15.70
N ILE A 188 -11.06 23.33 16.65
CA ILE A 188 -9.85 22.55 16.39
C ILE A 188 -10.21 21.12 15.97
N LYS A 189 -11.22 20.53 16.62
CA LYS A 189 -11.70 19.19 16.29
C LYS A 189 -12.31 19.12 14.89
N GLU A 190 -13.05 20.15 14.49
CA GLU A 190 -13.61 20.24 13.15
C GLU A 190 -12.52 20.48 12.11
N ALA A 191 -11.57 21.36 12.36
CA ALA A 191 -10.43 21.61 11.50
C ALA A 191 -9.56 20.34 11.34
N ALA A 192 -9.26 19.64 12.43
CA ALA A 192 -8.53 18.39 12.39
C ALA A 192 -9.28 17.31 11.59
N ARG A 193 -10.61 17.20 11.76
CA ARG A 193 -11.44 16.25 10.97
C ARG A 193 -11.45 16.58 9.49
N LYS A 194 -11.44 17.86 9.13
CA LYS A 194 -11.44 18.34 7.74
C LYS A 194 -10.14 17.94 7.04
N HIS A 195 -9.02 17.99 7.74
CA HIS A 195 -7.70 17.61 7.21
C HIS A 195 -7.35 16.14 7.47
N ASN A 196 -8.15 15.43 8.28
CA ASN A 196 -8.01 13.99 8.51
C ASN A 196 -8.83 13.24 7.44
N PRO A 197 -8.20 12.49 6.53
CA PRO A 197 -8.92 11.79 5.49
C PRO A 197 -9.90 10.78 6.09
N LYS A 198 -11.17 10.87 5.69
CA LYS A 198 -12.24 9.99 6.15
C LYS A 198 -11.88 8.52 5.99
N LYS A 199 -12.23 7.72 7.00
CA LYS A 199 -12.08 6.26 7.10
C LYS A 199 -12.62 5.43 5.91
N ASP A 200 -13.38 6.04 4.99
CA ASP A 200 -14.22 5.33 4.02
C ASP A 200 -13.58 5.05 2.65
N LYS A 201 -12.35 5.51 2.43
CA LYS A 201 -11.62 5.10 1.22
C LYS A 201 -10.42 4.27 1.64
N SER A 202 -10.39 3.01 1.23
CA SER A 202 -9.22 2.17 1.43
C SER A 202 -7.99 2.89 0.83
N LEU A 203 -6.82 2.74 1.46
CA LEU A 203 -5.57 3.32 0.95
C LEU A 203 -5.37 3.02 -0.54
N THR A 204 -5.85 1.86 -0.99
CA THR A 204 -5.82 1.38 -2.37
C THR A 204 -6.63 2.24 -3.35
N GLU A 205 -7.74 2.86 -2.93
CA GLU A 205 -8.54 3.74 -3.78
C GLU A 205 -7.91 5.13 -3.92
N ARG A 206 -7.24 5.64 -2.88
CA ARG A 206 -6.55 6.93 -2.90
C ARG A 206 -5.32 6.94 -3.81
N ILE A 207 -4.63 5.81 -3.92
CA ILE A 207 -3.46 5.65 -4.80
C ILE A 207 -3.89 5.50 -6.26
N LYS A 208 -5.10 4.99 -6.53
CA LYS A 208 -5.65 4.95 -7.90
C LYS A 208 -5.96 6.35 -8.45
N ASP A 209 -6.30 7.31 -7.60
CA ASP A 209 -6.58 8.69 -8.01
C ASP A 209 -5.31 9.51 -8.25
N LYS A 210 -4.17 9.14 -7.65
CA LYS A 210 -2.85 9.71 -7.96
C LYS A 210 -2.17 8.94 -9.11
N LYS A 211 -2.81 8.89 -10.28
CA LYS A 211 -2.14 8.49 -11.52
C LYS A 211 -1.18 9.59 -11.94
N SER A 212 0.07 9.48 -11.58
CA SER A 212 1.23 9.86 -12.39
C SER A 212 2.53 9.85 -11.58
N TYR A 213 3.03 8.68 -11.25
CA TYR A 213 4.48 8.59 -11.10
C TYR A 213 5.04 8.03 -12.42
N LYS A 214 5.55 8.92 -13.27
CA LYS A 214 6.47 8.56 -14.35
C LYS A 214 7.69 7.94 -13.67
N VAL A 215 7.84 6.66 -13.82
CA VAL A 215 9.11 5.98 -13.55
C VAL A 215 10.00 6.27 -14.77
N ILE A 216 11.07 7.01 -14.54
CA ILE A 216 12.20 7.16 -15.46
C ILE A 216 12.95 5.84 -15.52
#